data_caafd948263deed57135c4f5392d204e
#
_entry.id   caafd948263deed57135c4f5392d204e
#
_cell.length_a   1.000
_cell.length_b   1.000
_cell.length_c   1.000
_cell.angle_alpha   90.00
_cell.angle_beta   90.00
_cell.angle_gamma   90.00
#
_symmetry.space_group_name_H-M   'P 1'
#
loop_
_entity.id
_entity.type
_entity.pdbx_description
1 polymer ?
#
loop_
_entity_poly.entity_id
_entity_poly.type
_entity_poly.pdbx_seq_one_letter_code
_entity_poly.pdbx_strand_id
1 'polypeptide(L)'
;MKDLIDELPGLDLPVGEVTNRLELMWDSDASGSPSAFRASQMNVVLHFGWDVTAEQAQERFSALLTFAQRYPSRIIVLCPSRSIKDGSMRAKLFSQCYIGDSHREMCCCEALLLGYEPDNCGYLANQVSVWLEPDLPSYHWFCGVPSARIEQYSDNLLKGVRRSIYDSSFEGEDLSQLDWLEPSRVSDLALARLLPVRQALGQFLSGYEMRGLCENLDSVILRHSDAMSGEGTRLIEWLRDCLGECEKYDSTALEVKYIVENCDECELEFPLALEFKYSDGRYFKWRKFAKGSMGEIEASLGKSEEKISTRIKP
;
A
#
# COMPACT_ATOMS: atom_id res chain seq x y z
N MET A 1 -8.88 -12.40 -24.93
CA MET A 1 -8.21 -12.16 -23.62
C MET A 1 -9.25 -12.49 -22.59
N LYS A 2 -8.93 -13.32 -21.62
CA LYS A 2 -9.86 -13.60 -20.52
C LYS A 2 -9.97 -12.37 -19.63
N ASP A 3 -11.14 -12.18 -19.02
CA ASP A 3 -11.31 -11.11 -18.04
C ASP A 3 -10.57 -11.44 -16.74
N LEU A 4 -10.13 -10.41 -16.01
CA LEU A 4 -9.36 -10.58 -14.79
C LEU A 4 -10.10 -11.43 -13.73
N ILE A 5 -11.43 -11.31 -13.66
CA ILE A 5 -12.25 -12.11 -12.75
C ILE A 5 -12.12 -13.62 -13.04
N ASP A 6 -11.85 -14.04 -14.28
CA ASP A 6 -11.71 -15.44 -14.64
C ASP A 6 -10.39 -16.05 -14.14
N GLU A 7 -9.37 -15.21 -13.93
CA GLU A 7 -8.05 -15.63 -13.45
C GLU A 7 -7.95 -15.70 -11.93
N LEU A 8 -8.93 -15.13 -11.21
CA LEU A 8 -9.00 -15.18 -9.76
C LEU A 8 -9.84 -16.39 -9.29
N PRO A 9 -9.54 -16.96 -8.11
CA PRO A 9 -10.27 -18.12 -7.59
C PRO A 9 -11.70 -17.74 -7.19
N GLY A 10 -12.57 -18.74 -7.10
CA GLY A 10 -13.96 -18.62 -6.65
C GLY A 10 -14.94 -19.38 -7.51
N LEU A 11 -16.16 -19.53 -7.03
CA LEU A 11 -17.26 -20.15 -7.73
C LEU A 11 -18.12 -19.08 -8.40
N ASP A 12 -18.34 -19.21 -9.70
CA ASP A 12 -19.26 -18.32 -10.43
C ASP A 12 -20.70 -18.53 -9.93
N LEU A 13 -21.41 -17.41 -9.75
CA LEU A 13 -22.83 -17.43 -9.38
C LEU A 13 -23.55 -16.20 -9.96
N PRO A 14 -24.87 -16.30 -10.18
CA PRO A 14 -25.69 -15.16 -10.54
C PRO A 14 -25.63 -14.09 -9.46
N VAL A 15 -25.52 -12.81 -9.86
CA VAL A 15 -25.46 -11.67 -8.90
C VAL A 15 -26.67 -11.67 -7.95
N GLY A 16 -27.86 -12.02 -8.43
CA GLY A 16 -29.06 -12.11 -7.59
C GLY A 16 -29.04 -13.21 -6.52
N GLU A 17 -28.12 -14.18 -6.62
CA GLU A 17 -27.98 -15.27 -5.66
C GLU A 17 -26.89 -15.00 -4.60
N VAL A 18 -26.11 -13.92 -4.76
CA VAL A 18 -24.97 -13.62 -3.88
C VAL A 18 -25.41 -13.54 -2.41
N THR A 19 -26.47 -12.77 -2.11
CA THR A 19 -26.96 -12.59 -0.74
C THR A 19 -27.38 -13.92 -0.12
N ASN A 20 -28.23 -14.68 -0.81
CA ASN A 20 -28.67 -15.98 -0.33
C ASN A 20 -27.49 -16.94 -0.13
N ARG A 21 -26.50 -16.89 -1.00
CA ARG A 21 -25.34 -17.78 -0.89
C ARG A 21 -24.45 -17.40 0.27
N LEU A 22 -24.24 -16.11 0.50
CA LEU A 22 -23.56 -15.62 1.69
C LEU A 22 -24.29 -16.06 2.97
N GLU A 23 -25.60 -15.90 3.06
CA GLU A 23 -26.41 -16.34 4.21
C GLU A 23 -26.29 -17.86 4.43
N LEU A 24 -26.46 -18.66 3.37
CA LEU A 24 -26.32 -20.12 3.46
C LEU A 24 -24.93 -20.58 3.90
N MET A 25 -23.88 -19.85 3.52
CA MET A 25 -22.53 -20.15 4.00
C MET A 25 -22.39 -19.89 5.50
N TRP A 26 -23.17 -18.96 6.04
CA TRP A 26 -23.23 -18.68 7.47
C TRP A 26 -24.04 -19.73 8.25
N ASP A 27 -25.11 -20.25 7.64
CA ASP A 27 -26.02 -21.21 8.28
C ASP A 27 -25.54 -22.66 8.16
N SER A 28 -24.75 -23.00 7.15
CA SER A 28 -24.40 -24.39 6.81
C SER A 28 -23.23 -24.98 7.60
N ASP A 29 -22.89 -24.42 8.76
CA ASP A 29 -21.80 -24.96 9.57
C ASP A 29 -22.25 -26.23 10.32
N ALA A 30 -22.11 -27.38 9.64
CA ALA A 30 -22.32 -28.71 10.20
C ALA A 30 -21.40 -29.05 11.38
N SER A 31 -20.45 -28.15 11.72
CA SER A 31 -19.47 -28.34 12.78
C SER A 31 -19.90 -27.77 14.15
N GLY A 32 -21.06 -27.10 14.24
CA GLY A 32 -21.52 -26.51 15.49
C GLY A 32 -20.59 -25.42 16.05
N SER A 33 -19.72 -24.84 15.23
CA SER A 33 -18.83 -23.77 15.65
C SER A 33 -19.61 -22.49 15.92
N PRO A 34 -19.39 -21.81 17.06
CA PRO A 34 -20.09 -20.57 17.37
C PRO A 34 -19.84 -19.50 16.30
N SER A 35 -20.88 -18.74 15.96
CA SER A 35 -20.85 -17.59 15.05
C SER A 35 -19.77 -16.53 15.40
N ALA A 36 -19.22 -16.61 16.60
CA ALA A 36 -18.15 -15.73 17.09
C ALA A 36 -16.84 -15.77 16.29
N PHE A 37 -16.59 -16.81 15.48
CA PHE A 37 -15.38 -16.95 14.68
C PHE A 37 -15.45 -16.23 13.32
N ARG A 38 -16.60 -15.66 12.97
CA ARG A 38 -16.84 -14.99 11.69
C ARG A 38 -17.08 -13.49 11.77
N ALA A 39 -16.81 -12.88 12.92
CA ALA A 39 -17.00 -11.46 13.10
C ALA A 39 -15.97 -10.68 12.27
N SER A 40 -16.39 -10.17 11.12
CA SER A 40 -15.61 -9.19 10.35
C SER A 40 -15.34 -7.95 11.19
N GLN A 41 -14.12 -7.42 11.10
CA GLN A 41 -13.71 -6.19 11.79
C GLN A 41 -13.74 -4.97 10.87
N MET A 42 -13.73 -5.21 9.56
CA MET A 42 -13.69 -4.18 8.54
C MET A 42 -14.18 -4.69 7.19
N ASN A 43 -14.54 -3.75 6.34
CA ASN A 43 -14.72 -3.99 4.91
C ASN A 43 -13.44 -3.61 4.17
N VAL A 44 -13.04 -4.40 3.19
CA VAL A 44 -11.93 -4.10 2.28
C VAL A 44 -12.40 -4.27 0.85
N VAL A 45 -12.33 -3.20 0.07
CA VAL A 45 -12.58 -3.21 -1.37
C VAL A 45 -11.23 -3.19 -2.08
N LEU A 46 -10.87 -4.25 -2.78
CA LEU A 46 -9.69 -4.33 -3.64
C LEU A 46 -10.13 -4.04 -5.07
N HIS A 47 -9.66 -2.94 -5.64
CA HIS A 47 -10.10 -2.45 -6.92
C HIS A 47 -8.97 -2.49 -7.95
N PHE A 48 -9.11 -3.36 -8.93
CA PHE A 48 -8.13 -3.50 -10.01
C PHE A 48 -8.41 -2.55 -11.18
N GLY A 49 -7.35 -2.08 -11.80
CA GLY A 49 -7.39 -1.36 -13.08
C GLY A 49 -7.31 -2.32 -14.27
N TRP A 50 -7.38 -1.73 -15.48
CA TRP A 50 -7.40 -2.47 -16.75
C TRP A 50 -6.09 -3.17 -17.11
N ASP A 51 -4.97 -2.58 -16.72
CA ASP A 51 -3.64 -3.00 -17.13
C ASP A 51 -2.98 -3.95 -16.12
N VAL A 52 -3.73 -4.32 -15.07
CA VAL A 52 -3.27 -5.28 -14.07
C VAL A 52 -3.24 -6.67 -14.68
N THR A 53 -2.08 -7.33 -14.61
CA THR A 53 -1.94 -8.71 -15.10
C THR A 53 -2.57 -9.71 -14.15
N ALA A 54 -2.81 -10.94 -14.64
CA ALA A 54 -3.36 -12.02 -13.82
C ALA A 54 -2.44 -12.34 -12.62
N GLU A 55 -1.13 -12.35 -12.84
CA GLU A 55 -0.12 -12.61 -11.81
C GLU A 55 -0.13 -11.53 -10.73
N GLN A 56 -0.17 -10.26 -11.14
CA GLN A 56 -0.25 -9.13 -10.22
C GLN A 56 -1.55 -9.18 -9.40
N ALA A 57 -2.68 -9.48 -10.03
CA ALA A 57 -3.96 -9.58 -9.33
C ALA A 57 -3.97 -10.74 -8.32
N GLN A 58 -3.43 -11.90 -8.69
CA GLN A 58 -3.31 -13.05 -7.80
C GLN A 58 -2.39 -12.75 -6.60
N GLU A 59 -1.27 -12.05 -6.83
CA GLU A 59 -0.36 -11.62 -5.76
C GLU A 59 -1.06 -10.69 -4.77
N ARG A 60 -1.75 -9.64 -5.25
CA ARG A 60 -2.46 -8.68 -4.41
C ARG A 60 -3.63 -9.31 -3.66
N PHE A 61 -4.38 -10.17 -4.34
CA PHE A 61 -5.46 -10.92 -3.71
C PHE A 61 -4.92 -11.86 -2.61
N SER A 62 -3.83 -12.58 -2.86
CA SER A 62 -3.18 -13.44 -1.87
C SER A 62 -2.64 -12.66 -0.67
N ALA A 63 -2.06 -11.48 -0.91
CA ALA A 63 -1.62 -10.59 0.16
C ALA A 63 -2.80 -10.14 1.05
N LEU A 64 -3.94 -9.79 0.42
CA LEU A 64 -5.15 -9.42 1.15
C LEU A 64 -5.72 -10.59 1.95
N LEU A 65 -5.74 -11.80 1.40
CA LEU A 65 -6.16 -13.00 2.13
C LEU A 65 -5.26 -13.28 3.33
N THR A 66 -3.94 -13.12 3.17
CA THR A 66 -2.97 -13.26 4.28
C THR A 66 -3.21 -12.22 5.39
N PHE A 67 -3.51 -10.99 5.00
CA PHE A 67 -3.90 -9.94 5.95
C PHE A 67 -5.20 -10.31 6.70
N ALA A 68 -6.20 -10.81 5.97
CA ALA A 68 -7.51 -11.16 6.51
C ALA A 68 -7.47 -12.37 7.48
N GLN A 69 -6.45 -13.23 7.42
CA GLN A 69 -6.21 -14.26 8.44
C GLN A 69 -6.02 -13.67 9.83
N ARG A 70 -5.37 -12.52 9.90
CA ARG A 70 -5.09 -11.83 11.16
C ARG A 70 -6.17 -10.80 11.52
N TYR A 71 -6.77 -10.20 10.50
CA TYR A 71 -7.78 -9.15 10.62
C TYR A 71 -9.01 -9.54 9.81
N PRO A 72 -9.93 -10.34 10.39
CA PRO A 72 -11.11 -10.83 9.68
C PRO A 72 -11.84 -9.70 8.98
N SER A 73 -12.02 -9.84 7.67
CA SER A 73 -12.53 -8.77 6.82
C SER A 73 -13.57 -9.29 5.84
N ARG A 74 -14.59 -8.48 5.58
CA ARG A 74 -15.42 -8.65 4.41
C ARG A 74 -14.68 -8.08 3.21
N ILE A 75 -14.39 -8.92 2.23
CA ILE A 75 -13.59 -8.57 1.07
C ILE A 75 -14.50 -8.47 -0.15
N ILE A 76 -14.39 -7.36 -0.88
CA ILE A 76 -14.99 -7.18 -2.21
C ILE A 76 -13.85 -6.90 -3.19
N VAL A 77 -13.79 -7.66 -4.28
CA VAL A 77 -12.78 -7.47 -5.32
C VAL A 77 -13.46 -6.97 -6.58
N LEU A 78 -13.05 -5.82 -7.08
CA LEU A 78 -13.60 -5.18 -8.27
C LEU A 78 -12.66 -5.41 -9.46
N CYS A 79 -13.17 -6.10 -10.49
CA CYS A 79 -12.45 -6.44 -11.70
C CYS A 79 -13.13 -5.79 -12.90
N PRO A 80 -12.52 -4.76 -13.54
CA PRO A 80 -13.07 -4.21 -14.75
C PRO A 80 -13.07 -5.27 -15.86
N SER A 81 -14.15 -5.36 -16.62
CA SER A 81 -14.34 -6.34 -17.69
C SER A 81 -14.62 -5.66 -19.02
N ARG A 82 -13.99 -6.16 -20.09
CA ARG A 82 -14.25 -5.72 -21.47
C ARG A 82 -15.34 -6.54 -22.15
N SER A 83 -15.67 -7.70 -21.59
CA SER A 83 -16.67 -8.61 -22.14
C SER A 83 -18.09 -8.30 -21.63
N ILE A 84 -18.19 -7.62 -20.48
CA ILE A 84 -19.48 -7.24 -19.89
C ILE A 84 -19.97 -5.96 -20.56
N LYS A 85 -21.24 -5.97 -20.97
CA LYS A 85 -21.94 -4.85 -21.60
C LYS A 85 -23.31 -4.71 -20.97
N ASP A 86 -23.96 -3.56 -21.27
CA ASP A 86 -25.35 -3.29 -20.87
C ASP A 86 -25.57 -3.22 -19.34
N GLY A 87 -24.54 -2.84 -18.60
CA GLY A 87 -24.63 -2.69 -17.14
C GLY A 87 -24.80 -3.99 -16.37
N SER A 88 -24.64 -5.15 -17.03
CA SER A 88 -24.63 -6.42 -16.33
C SER A 88 -23.37 -6.58 -15.46
N MET A 89 -23.41 -7.47 -14.49
CA MET A 89 -22.28 -7.82 -13.63
C MET A 89 -22.11 -9.33 -13.57
N ARG A 90 -20.87 -9.77 -13.37
CA ARG A 90 -20.53 -11.14 -13.01
C ARG A 90 -20.12 -11.19 -11.55
N ALA A 91 -20.42 -12.29 -10.90
CA ALA A 91 -20.00 -12.51 -9.52
C ALA A 91 -19.33 -13.86 -9.35
N LYS A 92 -18.29 -13.89 -8.53
CA LYS A 92 -17.69 -15.10 -7.96
C LYS A 92 -17.65 -14.98 -6.45
N LEU A 93 -17.87 -16.09 -5.78
CA LEU A 93 -17.71 -16.16 -4.33
C LEU A 93 -16.55 -17.09 -3.99
N PHE A 94 -15.64 -16.56 -3.16
CA PHE A 94 -14.50 -17.28 -2.62
C PHE A 94 -14.59 -17.33 -1.11
N SER A 95 -14.30 -18.51 -0.53
CA SER A 95 -14.22 -18.67 0.92
C SER A 95 -13.03 -19.53 1.27
N GLN A 96 -12.29 -19.11 2.28
CA GLN A 96 -11.16 -19.85 2.80
C GLN A 96 -11.12 -19.74 4.33
N CYS A 97 -11.08 -20.88 4.99
CA CYS A 97 -10.92 -20.94 6.44
C CYS A 97 -9.49 -21.36 6.79
N TYR A 98 -8.93 -20.68 7.76
CA TYR A 98 -7.63 -20.97 8.35
C TYR A 98 -7.85 -21.54 9.74
N ILE A 99 -7.18 -22.64 10.04
CA ILE A 99 -7.21 -23.29 11.33
C ILE A 99 -5.83 -23.04 11.96
N GLY A 100 -5.81 -22.32 13.09
CA GLY A 100 -4.62 -22.12 13.89
C GLY A 100 -4.20 -23.37 14.67
N ASP A 101 -3.30 -23.22 15.64
CA ASP A 101 -2.80 -24.33 16.45
C ASP A 101 -3.88 -24.99 17.31
N SER A 102 -5.03 -24.37 17.46
CA SER A 102 -6.21 -24.92 18.12
C SER A 102 -7.48 -24.68 17.30
N HIS A 103 -8.48 -25.56 17.43
CA HIS A 103 -9.81 -25.39 16.82
C HIS A 103 -10.53 -24.09 17.25
N ARG A 104 -10.03 -23.40 18.29
CA ARG A 104 -10.52 -22.10 18.72
C ARG A 104 -9.91 -20.91 17.96
N GLU A 105 -8.91 -21.19 17.13
CA GLU A 105 -8.20 -20.19 16.31
C GLU A 105 -8.55 -20.34 14.83
N MET A 106 -9.81 -20.66 14.53
CA MET A 106 -10.29 -20.71 13.15
C MET A 106 -10.71 -19.30 12.71
N CYS A 107 -10.18 -18.85 11.59
CA CYS A 107 -10.58 -17.61 10.94
C CYS A 107 -11.02 -17.93 9.51
N CYS A 108 -12.24 -17.56 9.14
CA CYS A 108 -12.74 -17.70 7.77
C CYS A 108 -12.77 -16.32 7.09
N CYS A 109 -12.23 -16.26 5.89
CA CYS A 109 -12.31 -15.10 5.00
C CYS A 109 -13.28 -15.40 3.86
N GLU A 110 -14.15 -14.46 3.58
CA GLU A 110 -15.04 -14.49 2.43
C GLU A 110 -14.72 -13.32 1.51
N ALA A 111 -14.65 -13.60 0.22
CA ALA A 111 -14.42 -12.60 -0.79
C ALA A 111 -15.46 -12.69 -1.89
N LEU A 112 -16.15 -11.59 -2.17
CA LEU A 112 -17.01 -11.42 -3.31
C LEU A 112 -16.22 -10.74 -4.42
N LEU A 113 -16.06 -11.42 -5.56
CA LEU A 113 -15.40 -10.89 -6.74
C LEU A 113 -16.46 -10.43 -7.72
N LEU A 114 -16.35 -9.21 -8.21
CA LEU A 114 -17.31 -8.60 -9.13
C LEU A 114 -16.61 -8.19 -10.42
N GLY A 115 -17.05 -8.77 -11.53
CA GLY A 115 -16.75 -8.31 -12.88
C GLY A 115 -17.77 -7.24 -13.29
N TYR A 116 -17.32 -6.06 -13.70
CA TYR A 116 -18.20 -4.93 -14.00
C TYR A 116 -17.77 -4.16 -15.25
N GLU A 117 -18.73 -3.42 -15.85
CA GLU A 117 -18.48 -2.48 -16.93
C GLU A 117 -18.02 -1.13 -16.35
N PRO A 118 -16.81 -0.63 -16.64
CA PRO A 118 -16.24 0.56 -15.99
C PRO A 118 -16.99 1.86 -16.23
N ASP A 119 -17.74 1.96 -17.31
CA ASP A 119 -18.47 3.19 -17.64
C ASP A 119 -19.74 3.35 -16.79
N ASN A 120 -20.09 2.37 -15.97
CA ASN A 120 -21.30 2.37 -15.15
C ASN A 120 -20.97 2.51 -13.63
N CYS A 121 -20.22 3.53 -13.26
CA CYS A 121 -19.71 3.72 -11.89
C CYS A 121 -20.82 3.92 -10.83
N GLY A 122 -21.92 4.56 -11.17
CA GLY A 122 -23.05 4.75 -10.24
C GLY A 122 -23.75 3.43 -9.88
N TYR A 123 -23.94 2.56 -10.85
CA TYR A 123 -24.48 1.23 -10.60
C TYR A 123 -23.53 0.37 -9.74
N LEU A 124 -22.24 0.42 -10.05
CA LEU A 124 -21.21 -0.28 -9.27
C LEU A 124 -21.25 0.12 -7.79
N ALA A 125 -21.31 1.41 -7.50
CA ALA A 125 -21.35 1.91 -6.13
C ALA A 125 -22.58 1.41 -5.36
N ASN A 126 -23.74 1.42 -6.00
CA ASN A 126 -24.97 0.89 -5.41
C ASN A 126 -24.86 -0.61 -5.12
N GLN A 127 -24.28 -1.38 -6.04
CA GLN A 127 -24.08 -2.81 -5.83
C GLN A 127 -23.08 -3.08 -4.71
N VAL A 128 -21.93 -2.42 -4.70
CA VAL A 128 -20.93 -2.59 -3.64
C VAL A 128 -21.52 -2.27 -2.27
N SER A 129 -22.31 -1.21 -2.15
CA SER A 129 -22.92 -0.78 -0.87
C SER A 129 -23.85 -1.84 -0.26
N VAL A 130 -24.49 -2.67 -1.09
CA VAL A 130 -25.40 -3.75 -0.62
C VAL A 130 -24.61 -4.84 0.15
N TRP A 131 -23.37 -5.09 -0.22
CA TRP A 131 -22.57 -6.16 0.37
C TRP A 131 -21.55 -5.68 1.42
N LEU A 132 -21.42 -4.39 1.64
CA LEU A 132 -20.63 -3.85 2.76
C LEU A 132 -21.42 -3.98 4.07
N GLU A 133 -20.73 -4.33 5.14
CA GLU A 133 -21.30 -4.24 6.48
C GLU A 133 -21.34 -2.77 6.92
N PRO A 134 -22.54 -2.21 7.16
CA PRO A 134 -22.69 -0.76 7.34
C PRO A 134 -22.02 -0.22 8.62
N ASP A 135 -21.89 -1.05 9.64
CA ASP A 135 -21.31 -0.69 10.94
C ASP A 135 -19.78 -0.84 10.99
N LEU A 136 -19.18 -1.37 9.94
CA LEU A 136 -17.74 -1.62 9.89
C LEU A 136 -17.00 -0.53 9.10
N PRO A 137 -15.77 -0.17 9.53
CA PRO A 137 -14.94 0.74 8.76
C PRO A 137 -14.59 0.14 7.40
N SER A 138 -14.70 0.92 6.34
CA SER A 138 -14.42 0.50 4.97
C SER A 138 -13.08 1.06 4.50
N TYR A 139 -12.29 0.22 3.87
CA TYR A 139 -11.00 0.53 3.27
C TYR A 139 -11.07 0.22 1.77
N HIS A 140 -10.61 1.14 0.93
CA HIS A 140 -10.61 0.99 -0.51
C HIS A 140 -9.17 0.98 -1.02
N TRP A 141 -8.71 -0.15 -1.54
CA TRP A 141 -7.37 -0.34 -2.06
C TRP A 141 -7.39 -0.37 -3.59
N PHE A 142 -6.83 0.65 -4.20
CA PHE A 142 -6.66 0.74 -5.64
C PHE A 142 -5.37 0.05 -6.08
N CYS A 143 -5.43 -0.66 -7.21
CA CYS A 143 -4.30 -1.34 -7.84
C CYS A 143 -4.37 -1.12 -9.35
N GLY A 144 -3.54 -0.23 -9.89
CA GLY A 144 -3.48 0.08 -11.33
C GLY A 144 -4.75 0.74 -11.88
N VAL A 145 -5.55 1.39 -11.02
CA VAL A 145 -6.73 2.15 -11.44
C VAL A 145 -6.29 3.54 -11.87
N PRO A 146 -6.55 3.96 -13.12
CA PRO A 146 -6.16 5.29 -13.57
C PRO A 146 -6.77 6.42 -12.73
N SER A 147 -6.02 7.51 -12.52
CA SER A 147 -6.44 8.69 -11.75
C SER A 147 -7.80 9.22 -12.17
N ALA A 148 -8.03 9.37 -13.46
CA ALA A 148 -9.31 9.83 -14.02
C ALA A 148 -10.50 8.92 -13.65
N ARG A 149 -10.27 7.63 -13.43
CA ARG A 149 -11.31 6.71 -12.95
C ARG A 149 -11.53 6.81 -11.46
N ILE A 150 -10.46 7.00 -10.68
CA ILE A 150 -10.58 7.23 -9.24
C ILE A 150 -11.42 8.48 -8.96
N GLU A 151 -11.21 9.57 -9.72
CA GLU A 151 -12.01 10.78 -9.65
C GLU A 151 -13.50 10.52 -9.89
N GLN A 152 -13.84 9.71 -10.89
CA GLN A 152 -15.23 9.33 -11.18
C GLN A 152 -15.89 8.52 -10.04
N TYR A 153 -15.09 7.76 -9.28
CA TYR A 153 -15.58 6.98 -8.14
C TYR A 153 -15.67 7.78 -6.84
N SER A 154 -15.05 8.98 -6.77
CA SER A 154 -14.90 9.75 -5.53
C SER A 154 -16.22 9.99 -4.81
N ASP A 155 -17.23 10.48 -5.52
CA ASP A 155 -18.54 10.83 -4.94
C ASP A 155 -19.40 9.61 -4.57
N ASN A 156 -19.17 8.48 -5.21
CA ASN A 156 -20.05 7.31 -5.11
C ASN A 156 -19.44 6.18 -4.25
N LEU A 157 -18.17 5.84 -4.49
CA LEU A 157 -17.51 4.72 -3.82
C LEU A 157 -16.64 5.14 -2.63
N LEU A 158 -16.11 6.38 -2.63
CA LEU A 158 -15.13 6.80 -1.63
C LEU A 158 -15.75 7.64 -0.51
N LYS A 159 -16.99 8.09 -0.66
CA LYS A 159 -17.66 8.85 0.38
C LYS A 159 -17.85 8.00 1.65
N GLY A 160 -17.26 8.46 2.75
CA GLY A 160 -17.32 7.75 4.03
C GLY A 160 -16.32 6.60 4.20
N VAL A 161 -15.48 6.33 3.21
CA VAL A 161 -14.40 5.35 3.32
C VAL A 161 -13.39 5.81 4.40
N ARG A 162 -13.01 4.89 5.27
CA ARG A 162 -12.04 5.17 6.36
C ARG A 162 -10.67 5.50 5.82
N ARG A 163 -10.23 4.77 4.76
CA ARG A 163 -8.99 5.04 4.04
C ARG A 163 -9.08 4.62 2.58
N SER A 164 -8.59 5.48 1.70
CA SER A 164 -8.23 5.15 0.33
C SER A 164 -6.74 4.77 0.31
N ILE A 165 -6.43 3.62 -0.25
CA ILE A 165 -5.09 3.01 -0.22
C ILE A 165 -4.62 2.82 -1.65
N TYR A 166 -3.37 3.15 -1.93
CA TYR A 166 -2.67 2.83 -3.17
C TYR A 166 -1.21 2.47 -2.87
N ASP A 167 -0.47 2.04 -3.87
CA ASP A 167 0.94 1.69 -3.74
C ASP A 167 1.75 2.36 -4.85
N SER A 168 2.46 3.43 -4.53
CA SER A 168 3.26 4.16 -5.52
C SER A 168 4.39 3.34 -6.16
N SER A 169 4.74 2.17 -5.59
CA SER A 169 5.66 1.22 -6.23
C SER A 169 4.99 0.39 -7.32
N PHE A 170 3.68 0.41 -7.39
CA PHE A 170 2.90 -0.40 -8.32
C PHE A 170 2.16 0.45 -9.35
N GLU A 171 1.73 1.66 -8.97
CA GLU A 171 0.91 2.51 -9.81
C GLU A 171 1.73 3.08 -10.98
N GLY A 172 1.13 3.12 -12.17
CA GLY A 172 1.72 3.74 -13.36
C GLY A 172 1.66 5.27 -13.37
N GLU A 173 0.91 5.86 -12.44
CA GLU A 173 0.70 7.30 -12.29
C GLU A 173 1.02 7.73 -10.85
N ASP A 174 1.43 8.99 -10.69
CA ASP A 174 1.63 9.57 -9.35
C ASP A 174 0.29 9.97 -8.72
N LEU A 175 -0.35 9.04 -8.03
CA LEU A 175 -1.62 9.27 -7.34
C LEU A 175 -1.52 10.22 -6.14
N SER A 176 -0.32 10.64 -5.72
CA SER A 176 -0.19 11.66 -4.67
C SER A 176 -0.64 13.04 -5.12
N GLN A 177 -0.64 13.29 -6.43
CA GLN A 177 -1.05 14.56 -7.04
C GLN A 177 -2.56 14.61 -7.34
N LEU A 178 -3.27 13.51 -7.12
CA LEU A 178 -4.71 13.45 -7.34
C LEU A 178 -5.43 14.35 -6.32
N ASP A 179 -6.47 15.05 -6.76
CA ASP A 179 -7.36 15.82 -5.87
C ASP A 179 -8.32 14.87 -5.13
N TRP A 180 -7.79 14.23 -4.09
CA TRP A 180 -8.56 13.31 -3.28
C TRP A 180 -9.67 14.01 -2.50
N LEU A 181 -10.87 13.44 -2.47
CA LEU A 181 -12.02 13.96 -1.71
C LEU A 181 -11.65 14.25 -0.24
N GLU A 182 -10.88 13.36 0.39
CA GLU A 182 -10.39 13.50 1.75
C GLU A 182 -8.89 13.13 1.83
N PRO A 183 -7.96 14.06 1.52
CA PRO A 183 -6.52 13.79 1.47
C PRO A 183 -5.95 13.18 2.76
N SER A 184 -6.49 13.56 3.92
CA SER A 184 -6.08 13.03 5.23
C SER A 184 -6.40 11.55 5.43
N ARG A 185 -7.26 10.99 4.59
CA ARG A 185 -7.65 9.57 4.59
C ARG A 185 -6.97 8.77 3.48
N VAL A 186 -5.99 9.33 2.82
CA VAL A 186 -5.21 8.63 1.80
C VAL A 186 -3.98 7.99 2.43
N SER A 187 -3.62 6.81 1.97
CA SER A 187 -2.44 6.09 2.44
C SER A 187 -1.71 5.43 1.28
N ASP A 188 -0.43 5.71 1.19
CA ASP A 188 0.48 5.06 0.25
C ASP A 188 1.22 3.91 0.96
N LEU A 189 1.13 2.70 0.40
CA LEU A 189 1.80 1.53 0.96
C LEU A 189 3.32 1.62 0.87
N ALA A 190 3.89 2.27 -0.16
CA ALA A 190 5.32 2.51 -0.22
C ALA A 190 5.79 3.37 0.95
N LEU A 191 5.05 4.45 1.28
CA LEU A 191 5.33 5.27 2.45
C LEU A 191 5.16 4.50 3.78
N ALA A 192 4.18 3.60 3.86
CA ALA A 192 3.97 2.74 5.02
C ALA A 192 5.14 1.77 5.24
N ARG A 193 5.65 1.16 4.15
CA ARG A 193 6.83 0.28 4.20
C ARG A 193 8.11 1.02 4.63
N LEU A 194 8.18 2.33 4.41
CA LEU A 194 9.31 3.16 4.84
C LEU A 194 9.29 3.52 6.34
N LEU A 195 8.23 3.20 7.08
CA LEU A 195 8.14 3.57 8.50
C LEU A 195 9.34 3.09 9.32
N PRO A 196 9.82 1.84 9.24
CA PRO A 196 10.99 1.40 9.97
C PRO A 196 12.28 2.14 9.58
N VAL A 197 12.41 2.47 8.28
CA VAL A 197 13.55 3.25 7.77
C VAL A 197 13.54 4.66 8.36
N ARG A 198 12.40 5.34 8.28
CA ARG A 198 12.21 6.69 8.82
C ARG A 198 12.46 6.74 10.32
N GLN A 199 12.00 5.72 11.06
CA GLN A 199 12.28 5.60 12.50
C GLN A 199 13.78 5.41 12.77
N ALA A 200 14.48 4.55 12.02
CA ALA A 200 15.91 4.34 12.19
C ALA A 200 16.73 5.60 11.87
N LEU A 201 16.40 6.28 10.78
CA LEU A 201 17.03 7.55 10.39
C LEU A 201 16.77 8.63 11.44
N GLY A 202 15.52 8.81 11.85
CA GLY A 202 15.14 9.82 12.85
C GLY A 202 15.81 9.56 14.20
N GLN A 203 15.87 8.31 14.64
CA GLN A 203 16.52 7.93 15.89
C GLN A 203 18.02 8.21 15.87
N PHE A 204 18.71 7.90 14.77
CA PHE A 204 20.14 8.20 14.63
C PHE A 204 20.40 9.70 14.59
N LEU A 205 19.70 10.42 13.70
CA LEU A 205 19.92 11.84 13.48
C LEU A 205 19.51 12.72 14.68
N SER A 206 18.57 12.25 15.52
CA SER A 206 18.18 12.97 16.75
C SER A 206 19.30 13.08 17.80
N GLY A 207 20.38 12.32 17.64
CA GLY A 207 21.60 12.44 18.46
C GLY A 207 22.45 13.69 18.13
N TYR A 208 22.13 14.42 17.07
CA TYR A 208 22.85 15.60 16.61
C TYR A 208 21.99 16.87 16.73
N GLU A 209 22.63 18.00 16.98
CA GLU A 209 21.93 19.28 16.95
C GLU A 209 21.45 19.58 15.53
N MET A 210 20.22 20.09 15.38
CA MET A 210 19.62 20.43 14.08
C MET A 210 20.53 21.36 13.27
N ARG A 211 21.12 22.38 13.93
CA ARG A 211 22.06 23.27 13.28
C ARG A 211 23.24 22.55 12.65
N GLY A 212 23.82 21.58 13.34
CA GLY A 212 24.92 20.75 12.81
C GLY A 212 24.53 19.87 11.65
N LEU A 213 23.27 19.45 11.58
CA LEU A 213 22.72 18.69 10.45
C LEU A 213 22.45 19.55 9.21
N CYS A 214 22.13 20.84 9.41
CA CYS A 214 21.74 21.74 8.35
C CYS A 214 22.92 22.55 7.78
N GLU A 215 23.87 22.99 8.63
CA GLU A 215 25.01 23.80 8.20
C GLU A 215 25.88 23.05 7.17
N ASN A 216 26.18 23.72 6.06
CA ASN A 216 27.00 23.21 4.97
C ASN A 216 26.45 21.97 4.26
N LEU A 217 25.17 21.63 4.44
CA LEU A 217 24.54 20.57 3.67
C LEU A 217 24.42 20.98 2.20
N ASP A 218 25.16 20.32 1.32
CA ASP A 218 25.20 20.60 -0.13
C ASP A 218 24.17 19.79 -0.89
N SER A 219 24.11 18.47 -0.62
CA SER A 219 23.21 17.60 -1.37
C SER A 219 22.73 16.39 -0.58
N VAL A 220 21.51 15.98 -0.92
CA VAL A 220 20.87 14.72 -0.50
C VAL A 220 20.69 13.86 -1.72
N ILE A 221 21.38 12.72 -1.75
CA ILE A 221 21.40 11.79 -2.87
C ILE A 221 20.69 10.51 -2.45
N LEU A 222 19.65 10.17 -3.19
CA LEU A 222 18.94 8.89 -3.02
C LEU A 222 19.19 8.02 -4.25
N ARG A 223 19.61 6.78 -4.00
CA ARG A 223 19.74 5.75 -5.04
C ARG A 223 18.76 4.63 -4.77
N HIS A 224 18.10 4.16 -5.82
CA HIS A 224 17.16 3.06 -5.72
C HIS A 224 17.26 2.14 -6.93
N SER A 225 16.90 0.86 -6.75
CA SER A 225 16.59 -0.06 -7.85
C SER A 225 15.17 0.20 -8.40
N ASP A 226 14.85 -0.32 -9.58
CA ASP A 226 13.51 -0.21 -10.15
C ASP A 226 12.43 -0.73 -9.20
N ALA A 227 12.69 -1.85 -8.53
CA ALA A 227 11.77 -2.45 -7.56
C ALA A 227 11.51 -1.58 -6.30
N MET A 228 12.33 -0.54 -6.06
CA MET A 228 12.22 0.37 -4.92
C MET A 228 11.94 1.81 -5.34
N SER A 229 11.50 2.03 -6.57
CA SER A 229 11.27 3.37 -7.12
C SER A 229 10.23 4.18 -6.34
N GLY A 230 9.12 3.54 -5.96
CA GLY A 230 8.08 4.18 -5.14
C GLY A 230 8.60 4.56 -3.75
N GLU A 231 9.28 3.64 -3.06
CA GLU A 231 9.93 3.92 -1.78
C GLU A 231 10.98 5.02 -1.92
N GLY A 232 11.77 5.02 -3.00
CA GLY A 232 12.75 6.06 -3.29
C GLY A 232 12.10 7.44 -3.38
N THR A 233 11.07 7.57 -4.20
CA THR A 233 10.31 8.81 -4.36
C THR A 233 9.73 9.29 -3.03
N ARG A 234 9.07 8.43 -2.28
CA ARG A 234 8.45 8.81 -0.99
C ARG A 234 9.48 9.13 0.10
N LEU A 235 10.65 8.47 0.07
CA LEU A 235 11.72 8.76 1.03
C LEU A 235 12.32 10.14 0.78
N ILE A 236 12.60 10.51 -0.47
CA ILE A 236 13.17 11.83 -0.78
C ILE A 236 12.18 12.97 -0.49
N GLU A 237 10.90 12.78 -0.75
CA GLU A 237 9.85 13.74 -0.40
C GLU A 237 9.80 13.96 1.11
N TRP A 238 9.74 12.88 1.90
CA TRP A 238 9.76 12.96 3.35
C TRP A 238 11.01 13.67 3.88
N LEU A 239 12.18 13.39 3.30
CA LEU A 239 13.42 14.05 3.68
C LEU A 239 13.40 15.55 3.35
N ARG A 240 12.85 15.92 2.19
CA ARG A 240 12.69 17.30 1.77
C ARG A 240 11.83 18.08 2.78
N ASP A 241 10.71 17.48 3.21
CA ASP A 241 9.84 18.09 4.22
C ASP A 241 10.56 18.25 5.56
N CYS A 242 11.26 17.20 6.02
CA CYS A 242 12.03 17.26 7.28
C CYS A 242 13.17 18.28 7.24
N LEU A 243 13.90 18.36 6.13
CA LEU A 243 15.05 19.25 5.96
C LEU A 243 14.65 20.67 5.53
N GLY A 244 13.43 20.89 5.10
CA GLY A 244 12.90 22.23 4.79
C GLY A 244 12.96 23.18 5.99
N GLU A 245 12.98 22.67 7.20
CA GLU A 245 13.22 23.47 8.41
C GLU A 245 14.67 24.00 8.54
N CYS A 246 15.61 23.42 7.75
CA CYS A 246 17.02 23.85 7.76
C CYS A 246 17.20 25.31 7.33
N GLU A 247 16.35 25.83 6.46
CA GLU A 247 16.38 27.25 6.03
C GLU A 247 16.29 28.23 7.20
N LYS A 248 15.70 27.80 8.31
CA LYS A 248 15.61 28.63 9.54
C LYS A 248 16.93 28.73 10.29
N TYR A 249 17.86 27.82 10.06
CA TYR A 249 19.12 27.74 10.79
C TYR A 249 20.33 28.29 10.02
N ASP A 250 20.20 28.38 8.69
CA ASP A 250 21.25 28.91 7.82
C ASP A 250 20.65 29.88 6.80
N SER A 251 20.72 31.18 7.08
CA SER A 251 20.25 32.22 6.15
C SER A 251 21.15 32.37 4.91
N THR A 252 22.28 31.69 4.88
CA THR A 252 23.17 31.58 3.72
C THR A 252 23.07 30.20 3.07
N ALA A 253 22.08 29.38 3.48
CA ALA A 253 21.92 28.04 2.97
C ALA A 253 21.86 28.04 1.45
N LEU A 254 22.91 27.52 0.87
CA LEU A 254 22.92 27.10 -0.51
C LEU A 254 21.73 26.15 -0.69
N GLU A 255 20.99 26.35 -1.75
CA GLU A 255 19.86 25.51 -2.11
C GLU A 255 20.28 24.02 -2.09
N VAL A 256 19.79 23.26 -1.11
CA VAL A 256 20.13 21.84 -0.97
C VAL A 256 19.67 21.10 -2.22
N LYS A 257 20.59 20.43 -2.88
CA LYS A 257 20.27 19.66 -4.09
C LYS A 257 19.73 18.29 -3.72
N TYR A 258 18.51 18.01 -4.13
CA TYR A 258 17.91 16.69 -3.98
C TYR A 258 18.07 15.92 -5.29
N ILE A 259 18.84 14.82 -5.25
CA ILE A 259 19.20 14.02 -6.41
C ILE A 259 18.62 12.62 -6.21
N VAL A 260 17.84 12.14 -7.19
CA VAL A 260 17.33 10.78 -7.21
C VAL A 260 17.96 10.06 -8.41
N GLU A 261 18.62 8.95 -8.14
CA GLU A 261 19.33 8.15 -9.14
C GLU A 261 18.74 6.74 -9.17
N ASN A 262 18.26 6.32 -10.34
CA ASN A 262 17.98 4.91 -10.58
C ASN A 262 19.31 4.19 -10.85
N CYS A 263 19.49 3.04 -10.23
CA CYS A 263 20.76 2.33 -10.26
C CYS A 263 20.53 0.83 -10.44
N ASP A 264 20.74 0.33 -11.64
CA ASP A 264 20.58 -1.10 -11.97
C ASP A 264 21.55 -1.99 -11.16
N GLU A 265 22.75 -1.48 -10.85
CA GLU A 265 23.74 -2.19 -10.04
C GLU A 265 23.37 -2.25 -8.55
N CYS A 266 22.51 -1.34 -8.08
CA CYS A 266 22.04 -1.31 -6.69
C CYS A 266 21.20 -2.54 -6.32
N GLU A 267 20.63 -3.25 -7.27
CA GLU A 267 19.82 -4.44 -7.01
C GLU A 267 20.61 -5.57 -6.34
N LEU A 268 21.91 -5.63 -6.58
CA LEU A 268 22.74 -6.74 -6.13
C LEU A 268 23.04 -6.66 -4.63
N GLU A 269 23.23 -5.49 -4.06
CA GLU A 269 23.64 -5.33 -2.66
C GLU A 269 22.78 -4.36 -1.86
N PHE A 270 22.51 -3.17 -2.42
CA PHE A 270 21.78 -2.09 -1.74
C PHE A 270 20.66 -1.53 -2.59
N PRO A 271 19.45 -2.14 -2.57
CA PRO A 271 18.34 -1.71 -3.43
C PRO A 271 17.79 -0.30 -3.09
N LEU A 272 18.15 0.25 -1.94
CA LEU A 272 17.83 1.61 -1.52
C LEU A 272 18.98 2.17 -0.68
N ALA A 273 19.50 3.33 -1.06
CA ALA A 273 20.59 4.00 -0.38
C ALA A 273 20.39 5.52 -0.34
N LEU A 274 20.80 6.13 0.76
CA LEU A 274 20.70 7.57 1.03
C LEU A 274 22.07 8.11 1.41
N GLU A 275 22.44 9.25 0.86
CA GLU A 275 23.68 9.95 1.18
C GLU A 275 23.43 11.45 1.35
N PHE A 276 23.88 12.02 2.50
CA PHE A 276 24.00 13.46 2.70
C PHE A 276 25.46 13.84 2.49
N LYS A 277 25.69 14.85 1.67
CA LYS A 277 27.02 15.42 1.44
C LYS A 277 27.07 16.84 1.93
N TYR A 278 28.14 17.16 2.63
CA TYR A 278 28.41 18.48 3.18
C TYR A 278 29.63 19.10 2.49
N SER A 279 29.59 20.41 2.28
CA SER A 279 30.70 21.15 1.65
C SER A 279 32.01 21.18 2.47
N ASP A 280 31.93 20.89 3.77
CA ASP A 280 33.04 20.79 4.69
C ASP A 280 33.65 19.37 4.83
N GLY A 281 33.17 18.43 4.00
CA GLY A 281 33.67 17.05 3.96
C GLY A 281 32.97 16.10 4.94
N ARG A 282 32.04 16.59 5.75
CA ARG A 282 31.16 15.71 6.54
C ARG A 282 30.26 14.88 5.61
N TYR A 283 29.78 13.75 6.10
CA TYR A 283 28.84 12.93 5.37
C TYR A 283 27.95 12.09 6.30
N PHE A 284 26.82 11.67 5.79
CA PHE A 284 25.95 10.65 6.35
C PHE A 284 25.53 9.71 5.21
N LYS A 285 25.59 8.39 5.45
CA LYS A 285 25.17 7.37 4.51
C LYS A 285 24.29 6.36 5.23
N TRP A 286 23.20 6.01 4.59
CA TRP A 286 22.36 4.90 4.99
C TRP A 286 22.12 4.00 3.79
N ARG A 287 22.15 2.67 4.00
CA ARG A 287 21.98 1.67 2.94
C ARG A 287 21.13 0.52 3.45
N LYS A 288 20.12 0.10 2.66
CA LYS A 288 19.33 -1.10 2.91
C LYS A 288 19.98 -2.28 2.21
N PHE A 289 20.23 -3.38 2.91
CA PHE A 289 20.69 -4.62 2.27
C PHE A 289 19.57 -5.27 1.45
N ALA A 290 19.91 -5.88 0.32
CA ALA A 290 18.98 -6.58 -0.56
C ALA A 290 18.33 -7.78 0.14
N LYS A 291 19.08 -8.46 1.02
CA LYS A 291 18.59 -9.61 1.77
C LYS A 291 18.36 -9.28 3.24
N GLY A 292 17.19 -9.72 3.74
CA GLY A 292 16.83 -9.55 5.14
C GLY A 292 16.33 -8.15 5.49
N SER A 293 16.23 -7.91 6.80
CA SER A 293 15.68 -6.68 7.40
C SER A 293 16.79 -5.83 8.03
N MET A 294 17.94 -5.73 7.38
CA MET A 294 19.10 -5.01 7.88
C MET A 294 19.44 -3.83 6.96
N GLY A 295 19.96 -2.79 7.55
CA GLY A 295 20.61 -1.69 6.88
C GLY A 295 21.85 -1.26 7.67
N GLU A 296 22.67 -0.44 7.07
CA GLU A 296 23.83 0.15 7.74
C GLU A 296 23.77 1.68 7.68
N ILE A 297 24.29 2.31 8.72
CA ILE A 297 24.58 3.74 8.77
C ILE A 297 26.09 3.89 8.89
N GLU A 298 26.64 4.81 8.08
CA GLU A 298 28.00 5.27 8.15
C GLU A 298 27.97 6.80 8.15
N ALA A 299 28.56 7.44 9.15
CA ALA A 299 28.45 8.89 9.29
C ALA A 299 29.75 9.49 9.83
N SER A 300 30.05 10.69 9.37
CA SER A 300 31.06 11.59 9.91
C SER A 300 30.42 12.96 10.05
N LEU A 301 29.59 13.12 11.08
CA LEU A 301 28.81 14.37 11.35
C LEU A 301 29.40 15.17 12.51
N GLY A 302 30.36 14.62 13.23
CA GLY A 302 31.02 15.19 14.38
C GLY A 302 32.54 15.06 14.33
N LYS A 303 33.16 14.88 15.50
CA LYS A 303 34.62 14.74 15.61
C LYS A 303 35.17 13.35 15.31
N SER A 304 34.29 12.35 15.21
CA SER A 304 34.63 10.94 14.95
C SER A 304 33.76 10.37 13.83
N GLU A 305 34.32 9.39 13.12
CA GLU A 305 33.59 8.59 12.17
C GLU A 305 32.80 7.51 12.91
N GLU A 306 31.53 7.33 12.55
CA GLU A 306 30.63 6.37 13.17
C GLU A 306 30.14 5.35 12.12
N LYS A 307 30.21 4.07 12.44
CA LYS A 307 29.66 3.00 11.63
C LYS A 307 28.76 2.10 12.48
N ILE A 308 27.48 2.08 12.16
CA ILE A 308 26.46 1.37 12.94
C ILE A 308 25.62 0.51 12.01
N SER A 309 25.42 -0.77 12.39
CA SER A 309 24.46 -1.63 11.71
C SER A 309 23.09 -1.44 12.33
N THR A 310 22.10 -1.14 11.51
CA THR A 310 20.70 -0.93 11.92
C THR A 310 19.84 -2.10 11.50
N ARG A 311 18.92 -2.53 12.38
CA ARG A 311 17.92 -3.54 12.03
C ARG A 311 16.63 -2.85 11.58
N ILE A 312 16.29 -3.03 10.31
CA ILE A 312 15.05 -2.56 9.73
C ILE A 312 14.07 -3.74 9.80
N LYS A 313 13.18 -3.74 10.79
CA LYS A 313 12.11 -4.75 10.82
C LYS A 313 11.10 -4.40 9.73
N PRO A 314 10.65 -5.41 8.93
CA PRO A 314 9.57 -5.22 7.97
C PRO A 314 8.24 -4.96 8.66
#